data_f1c9b87376d2988cc6da65807884b385
#
_entry.id   f1c9b87376d2988cc6da65807884b385
#
_cell.length_a   1.000
_cell.length_b   1.000
_cell.length_c   1.000
_cell.angle_alpha   90.00
_cell.angle_beta   90.00
_cell.angle_gamma   90.00
#
_symmetry.space_group_name_H-M   'P 1'
#
loop_
_entity.id
_entity.type
_entity.pdbx_description
1 polymer ?
#
loop_
_entity_poly.entity_id
_entity_poly.type
_entity_poly.pdbx_seq_one_letter_code
_entity_poly.pdbx_strand_id
1 'polypeptide(L)'
;MPQIEDCICVFGCGRAANRMVSLLPWLADTPHVVYWGDMDADGLEILSGIRESGIDCDSILMNMDAYRRYRRFGTEYMEQGRRIEPRKVGAVPGLRAEERELYEALCTGEGVGYLRIEQERIPIVDAVAELCAAGFPIVV
;
A
#
# COMPACT_ATOMS: atom_id res chain seq x y z
N MET A 1 -0.15 14.96 -7.93
CA MET A 1 1.17 14.37 -7.67
C MET A 1 2.24 15.29 -8.23
N PRO A 2 3.29 15.63 -7.46
CA PRO A 2 4.40 16.41 -8.02
C PRO A 2 5.08 15.62 -9.14
N GLN A 3 5.71 16.34 -10.06
CA GLN A 3 6.48 15.68 -11.11
C GLN A 3 7.74 15.06 -10.52
N ILE A 4 7.90 13.77 -10.73
CA ILE A 4 9.10 13.02 -10.45
C ILE A 4 9.73 12.73 -11.80
N GLU A 5 11.00 13.09 -11.97
CA GLU A 5 11.70 12.91 -13.24
C GLU A 5 11.79 11.43 -13.59
N ASP A 6 11.55 11.10 -14.87
CA ASP A 6 11.57 9.72 -15.38
C ASP A 6 10.68 8.74 -14.60
N CYS A 7 9.54 9.22 -14.10
CA CYS A 7 8.62 8.41 -13.32
C CYS A 7 7.24 8.33 -13.97
N ILE A 8 6.64 7.15 -13.89
CA ILE A 8 5.26 6.91 -14.31
C ILE A 8 4.45 6.53 -13.05
N CYS A 9 3.34 7.23 -12.86
CA CYS A 9 2.37 6.87 -11.83
C CYS A 9 1.24 6.04 -12.47
N VAL A 10 1.04 4.83 -11.97
CA VAL A 10 -0.03 3.93 -12.43
C VAL A 10 -1.10 3.84 -11.36
N PHE A 11 -2.33 4.17 -11.73
CA PHE A 11 -3.48 3.97 -10.86
C PHE A 11 -3.94 2.52 -10.93
N GLY A 12 -3.79 1.79 -9.81
CA GLY A 12 -3.94 0.34 -9.76
C GLY A 12 -5.38 -0.18 -9.70
N CYS A 13 -6.39 0.67 -9.49
CA CYS A 13 -7.80 0.28 -9.40
C CYS A 13 -8.07 -0.85 -8.37
N GLY A 14 -7.46 -0.77 -7.20
CA GLY A 14 -7.69 -1.76 -6.13
C GLY A 14 -7.24 -3.17 -6.53
N ARG A 15 -8.08 -4.18 -6.31
CA ARG A 15 -7.74 -5.59 -6.60
C ARG A 15 -7.45 -5.86 -8.09
N ALA A 16 -7.85 -4.97 -8.99
CA ALA A 16 -7.47 -5.08 -10.40
C ALA A 16 -5.97 -4.83 -10.64
N ALA A 17 -5.24 -4.30 -9.66
CA ALA A 17 -3.80 -4.05 -9.77
C ALA A 17 -3.03 -5.33 -10.14
N ASN A 18 -3.37 -6.47 -9.54
CA ASN A 18 -2.72 -7.75 -9.84
C ASN A 18 -2.92 -8.18 -11.29
N ARG A 19 -4.07 -7.88 -11.88
CA ARG A 19 -4.35 -8.13 -13.30
C ARG A 19 -3.62 -7.12 -14.18
N MET A 20 -3.60 -5.85 -13.78
CA MET A 20 -2.94 -4.79 -14.53
C MET A 20 -1.44 -5.04 -14.67
N VAL A 21 -0.79 -5.56 -13.63
CA VAL A 21 0.62 -5.91 -13.64
C VAL A 21 0.97 -6.88 -14.77
N SER A 22 0.11 -7.87 -15.04
CA SER A 22 0.31 -8.82 -16.15
C SER A 22 0.18 -8.18 -17.52
N LEU A 23 -0.49 -7.02 -17.61
CA LEU A 23 -0.63 -6.25 -18.86
C LEU A 23 0.53 -5.28 -19.09
N LEU A 24 1.41 -5.12 -18.12
CA LEU A 24 2.55 -4.21 -18.16
C LEU A 24 3.85 -5.00 -17.95
N PRO A 25 4.27 -5.82 -18.92
CA PRO A 25 5.41 -6.72 -18.76
C PRO A 25 6.74 -6.01 -18.46
N TRP A 26 6.85 -4.73 -18.85
CA TRP A 26 8.02 -3.91 -18.56
C TRP A 26 8.20 -3.58 -17.07
N LEU A 27 7.18 -3.76 -16.23
CA LEU A 27 7.28 -3.53 -14.79
C LEU A 27 8.33 -4.44 -14.13
N ALA A 28 8.44 -5.68 -14.58
CA ALA A 28 9.43 -6.63 -14.06
C ALA A 28 10.87 -6.17 -14.30
N ASP A 29 11.11 -5.41 -15.37
CA ASP A 29 12.41 -4.87 -15.75
C ASP A 29 12.65 -3.44 -15.28
N THR A 30 11.67 -2.84 -14.60
CA THR A 30 11.79 -1.47 -14.09
C THR A 30 12.64 -1.45 -12.83
N PRO A 31 13.71 -0.61 -12.77
CA PRO A 31 14.67 -0.60 -11.66
C PRO A 31 14.05 -0.27 -10.31
N HIS A 32 13.05 0.61 -10.29
CA HIS A 32 12.42 1.09 -9.07
C HIS A 32 10.90 1.09 -9.23
N VAL A 33 10.25 0.16 -8.54
CA VAL A 33 8.79 0.09 -8.46
C VAL A 33 8.40 0.32 -7.00
N VAL A 34 7.47 1.22 -6.76
CA VAL A 34 6.94 1.51 -5.43
C VAL A 34 5.43 1.37 -5.42
N TYR A 35 4.93 0.69 -4.42
CA TYR A 35 3.51 0.56 -4.16
C TYR A 35 3.09 1.47 -3.00
N TRP A 36 1.96 2.13 -3.16
CA TRP A 36 1.27 2.85 -2.11
C TRP A 36 -0.23 2.62 -2.27
N GLY A 37 -0.87 2.11 -1.24
CA GLY A 37 -2.29 1.80 -1.24
C GLY A 37 -2.95 2.12 0.09
N ASP A 38 -4.20 1.71 0.23
CA ASP A 38 -4.90 1.79 1.50
C ASP A 38 -4.21 0.93 2.55
N MET A 39 -4.12 1.44 3.78
CA MET A 39 -3.70 0.62 4.90
C MET A 39 -4.90 -0.18 5.39
N ASP A 40 -5.19 -1.25 4.69
CA ASP A 40 -6.16 -2.27 5.05
C ASP A 40 -5.65 -3.64 4.62
N ALA A 41 -6.35 -4.69 5.03
CA ALA A 41 -5.94 -6.05 4.69
C ALA A 41 -5.90 -6.28 3.17
N ASP A 42 -6.85 -5.71 2.44
CA ASP A 42 -6.89 -5.82 0.98
C ASP A 42 -5.69 -5.15 0.31
N GLY A 43 -5.32 -3.95 0.75
CA GLY A 43 -4.15 -3.22 0.22
C GLY A 43 -2.85 -3.99 0.38
N LEU A 44 -2.67 -4.64 1.52
CA LEU A 44 -1.48 -5.45 1.79
C LEU A 44 -1.49 -6.78 1.04
N GLU A 45 -2.65 -7.39 0.85
CA GLU A 45 -2.77 -8.58 -0.01
C GLU A 45 -2.45 -8.25 -1.47
N ILE A 46 -2.85 -7.08 -1.97
CA ILE A 46 -2.50 -6.60 -3.31
C ILE A 46 -0.99 -6.44 -3.44
N LEU A 47 -0.33 -5.82 -2.47
CA LEU A 47 1.13 -5.68 -2.46
C LEU A 47 1.84 -7.04 -2.51
N SER A 48 1.40 -7.99 -1.70
CA SER A 48 1.93 -9.36 -1.73
C SER A 48 1.76 -9.98 -3.12
N GLY A 49 0.58 -9.86 -3.70
CA GLY A 49 0.28 -10.39 -5.03
C GLY A 49 1.16 -9.82 -6.13
N ILE A 50 1.45 -8.53 -6.09
CA ILE A 50 2.37 -7.87 -7.03
C ILE A 50 3.76 -8.48 -6.94
N ARG A 51 4.30 -8.65 -5.74
CA ARG A 51 5.61 -9.27 -5.53
C ARG A 51 5.64 -10.74 -5.91
N GLU A 52 4.57 -11.48 -5.61
CA GLU A 52 4.43 -12.88 -5.98
C GLU A 52 4.39 -13.09 -7.49
N SER A 53 3.99 -12.09 -8.26
CA SER A 53 4.02 -12.11 -9.73
C SER A 53 5.42 -11.88 -10.32
N GLY A 54 6.44 -11.66 -9.48
CA GLY A 54 7.83 -11.49 -9.91
C GLY A 54 8.31 -10.05 -10.00
N ILE A 55 7.54 -9.08 -9.48
CA ILE A 55 7.93 -7.67 -9.46
C ILE A 55 8.62 -7.36 -8.14
N ASP A 56 9.87 -6.89 -8.21
CA ASP A 56 10.59 -6.36 -7.06
C ASP A 56 10.08 -4.95 -6.77
N CYS A 57 9.24 -4.84 -5.76
CA CYS A 57 8.48 -3.65 -5.44
C CYS A 57 8.73 -3.25 -3.99
N ASP A 58 9.09 -1.99 -3.78
CA ASP A 58 9.08 -1.40 -2.44
C ASP A 58 7.69 -0.88 -2.10
N SER A 59 7.43 -0.59 -0.84
CA SER A 59 6.21 0.07 -0.42
C SER A 59 6.54 1.32 0.40
N ILE A 60 5.63 2.28 0.39
CA ILE A 60 5.67 3.44 1.29
C ILE A 60 4.39 3.47 2.12
N LEU A 61 4.53 3.88 3.38
CA LEU A 61 3.39 4.09 4.29
C LEU A 61 2.52 2.83 4.49
N MET A 62 3.15 1.65 4.49
CA MET A 62 2.48 0.36 4.62
C MET A 62 3.06 -0.43 5.81
N ASN A 63 3.28 0.24 6.95
CA ASN A 63 3.79 -0.36 8.18
C ASN A 63 3.09 0.22 9.42
N MET A 64 3.39 -0.36 10.60
CA MET A 64 2.76 0.07 11.85
C MET A 64 3.10 1.51 12.23
N ASP A 65 4.29 2.01 11.91
CA ASP A 65 4.65 3.41 12.19
C ASP A 65 3.77 4.37 11.39
N ALA A 66 3.54 4.08 10.12
CA ALA A 66 2.62 4.84 9.29
C ALA A 66 1.19 4.75 9.81
N TYR A 67 0.76 3.55 10.21
CA TYR A 67 -0.58 3.37 10.80
C TYR A 67 -0.77 4.26 12.03
N ARG A 68 0.16 4.25 12.96
CA ARG A 68 0.10 5.07 14.18
C ARG A 68 0.09 6.56 13.86
N ARG A 69 0.89 6.98 12.89
CA ARG A 69 0.99 8.37 12.45
C ARG A 69 -0.33 8.90 11.88
N TYR A 70 -1.06 8.06 11.14
CA TYR A 70 -2.29 8.46 10.44
C TYR A 70 -3.57 7.85 11.03
N ARG A 71 -3.49 7.25 12.18
CA ARG A 71 -4.63 6.60 12.86
C ARG A 71 -5.85 7.51 12.99
N ARG A 72 -5.67 8.82 13.14
CA ARG A 72 -6.75 9.81 13.21
C ARG A 72 -7.66 9.82 11.98
N PHE A 73 -7.17 9.30 10.85
CA PHE A 73 -7.93 9.19 9.60
C PHE A 73 -8.59 7.82 9.42
N GLY A 74 -8.49 6.95 10.42
CA GLY A 74 -9.05 5.61 10.35
C GLY A 74 -10.55 5.59 10.13
N THR A 75 -11.04 4.55 9.47
CA THR A 75 -12.46 4.32 9.24
C THR A 75 -12.83 2.87 9.53
N GLU A 76 -14.10 2.67 9.94
CA GLU A 76 -14.69 1.36 10.15
C GLU A 76 -15.45 0.86 8.90
N TYR A 77 -15.47 1.67 7.82
CA TYR A 77 -16.32 1.40 6.66
C TYR A 77 -15.54 1.39 5.35
N MET A 78 -15.99 0.50 4.44
CA MET A 78 -15.60 0.54 3.03
C MET A 78 -16.29 1.70 2.30
N GLU A 79 -15.84 2.02 1.10
CA GLU A 79 -16.41 3.10 0.27
C GLU A 79 -17.92 3.00 0.09
N GLN A 80 -18.45 1.78 0.01
CA GLN A 80 -19.88 1.55 -0.15
C GLN A 80 -20.67 1.59 1.17
N GLY A 81 -20.05 2.03 2.25
CA GLY A 81 -20.71 2.12 3.56
C GLY A 81 -20.83 0.78 4.30
N ARG A 82 -20.25 -0.29 3.78
CA ARG A 82 -20.22 -1.59 4.45
C ARG A 82 -19.18 -1.56 5.57
N ARG A 83 -19.57 -2.03 6.76
CA ARG A 83 -18.66 -2.14 7.90
C ARG A 83 -17.57 -3.18 7.62
N ILE A 84 -16.33 -2.83 8.00
CA ILE A 84 -15.19 -3.73 7.89
C ILE A 84 -15.18 -4.63 9.14
N GLU A 85 -15.20 -5.94 8.92
CA GLU A 85 -15.15 -6.92 10.02
C GLU A 85 -13.74 -7.55 10.08
N PRO A 86 -13.29 -7.93 11.29
CA PRO A 86 -12.08 -8.74 11.44
C PRO A 86 -12.19 -10.02 10.60
N ARG A 87 -11.06 -10.46 10.10
CA ARG A 87 -11.00 -11.66 9.27
C ARG A 87 -9.78 -12.51 9.59
N LYS A 88 -9.79 -13.73 9.10
CA LYS A 88 -8.67 -14.65 9.26
C LYS A 88 -7.45 -14.13 8.49
N VAL A 89 -6.28 -14.26 9.10
CA VAL A 89 -5.00 -13.94 8.47
C VAL A 89 -4.77 -14.92 7.32
N GLY A 90 -4.57 -14.38 6.12
CA GLY A 90 -4.28 -15.17 4.92
C GLY A 90 -2.79 -15.39 4.72
N ALA A 91 -2.45 -16.16 3.69
CA ALA A 91 -1.07 -16.32 3.25
C ALA A 91 -0.65 -15.11 2.40
N VAL A 92 0.38 -14.42 2.85
CA VAL A 92 0.92 -13.23 2.18
C VAL A 92 2.45 -13.32 2.08
N PRO A 93 2.97 -14.31 1.33
CA PRO A 93 4.41 -14.56 1.27
C PRO A 93 5.22 -13.41 0.65
N GLY A 94 4.58 -12.53 -0.10
CA GLY A 94 5.21 -11.35 -0.68
C GLY A 94 5.43 -10.18 0.28
N LEU A 95 4.88 -10.24 1.50
CA LEU A 95 5.06 -9.15 2.47
C LEU A 95 6.39 -9.25 3.21
N ARG A 96 7.03 -8.10 3.43
CA ARG A 96 8.16 -7.95 4.33
C ARG A 96 7.67 -8.00 5.79
N ALA A 97 8.60 -8.18 6.74
CA ALA A 97 8.25 -8.36 8.15
C ALA A 97 7.40 -7.22 8.72
N GLU A 98 7.77 -5.96 8.46
CA GLU A 98 7.04 -4.79 8.95
C GLU A 98 5.66 -4.60 8.29
N GLU A 99 5.52 -5.03 7.04
CA GLU A 99 4.24 -5.02 6.33
C GLU A 99 3.32 -6.13 6.84
N ARG A 100 3.89 -7.29 7.12
CA ARG A 100 3.16 -8.42 7.69
C ARG A 100 2.62 -8.12 9.08
N GLU A 101 3.41 -7.45 9.91
CA GLU A 101 2.96 -6.99 11.25
C GLU A 101 1.69 -6.14 11.13
N LEU A 102 1.69 -5.16 10.22
CA LEU A 102 0.51 -4.34 9.96
C LEU A 102 -0.65 -5.19 9.43
N TYR A 103 -0.39 -6.08 8.48
CA TYR A 103 -1.41 -6.94 7.88
C TYR A 103 -2.13 -7.79 8.93
N GLU A 104 -1.39 -8.46 9.79
CA GLU A 104 -1.95 -9.30 10.85
C GLU A 104 -2.82 -8.48 11.80
N ALA A 105 -2.35 -7.30 12.21
CA ALA A 105 -3.12 -6.39 13.06
C ALA A 105 -4.43 -5.92 12.39
N LEU A 106 -4.37 -5.59 11.10
CA LEU A 106 -5.55 -5.15 10.36
C LEU A 106 -6.54 -6.29 10.05
N CYS A 107 -6.08 -7.52 10.00
CA CYS A 107 -6.97 -8.68 9.88
C CYS A 107 -7.70 -8.97 11.19
N THR A 108 -6.97 -9.02 12.30
CA THR A 108 -7.51 -9.45 13.60
C THR A 108 -8.12 -8.32 14.41
N GLY A 109 -7.70 -7.09 14.17
CA GLY A 109 -8.06 -5.93 14.98
C GLY A 109 -7.23 -5.79 16.25
N GLU A 110 -6.28 -6.67 16.52
CA GLU A 110 -5.44 -6.59 17.71
C GLU A 110 -4.50 -5.39 17.67
N GLY A 111 -4.58 -4.55 18.68
CA GLY A 111 -3.71 -3.38 18.82
C GLY A 111 -4.01 -2.23 17.89
N VAL A 112 -5.09 -2.30 17.12
CA VAL A 112 -5.53 -1.25 16.20
C VAL A 112 -6.99 -0.89 16.49
N GLY A 113 -7.31 0.41 16.35
CA GLY A 113 -8.69 0.90 16.57
C GLY A 113 -9.55 0.82 15.31
N TYR A 114 -8.93 0.98 14.14
CA TYR A 114 -9.58 0.97 12.85
C TYR A 114 -8.88 -0.04 11.94
N LEU A 115 -9.65 -0.71 11.07
CA LEU A 115 -9.11 -1.71 10.15
C LEU A 115 -8.78 -1.15 8.78
N ARG A 116 -8.95 0.16 8.59
CA ARG A 116 -8.66 0.83 7.33
C ARG A 116 -8.25 2.29 7.54
N ILE A 117 -7.21 2.70 6.84
CA ILE A 117 -6.88 4.11 6.58
C ILE A 117 -6.81 4.27 5.07
N GLU A 118 -7.69 5.08 4.53
CA GLU A 118 -7.72 5.35 3.10
C GLU A 118 -6.50 6.17 2.66
N GLN A 119 -5.89 5.78 1.58
CA GLN A 119 -4.73 6.43 1.00
C GLN A 119 -4.98 7.94 0.75
N GLU A 120 -6.16 8.28 0.28
CA GLU A 120 -6.54 9.66 -0.04
C GLU A 120 -6.62 10.58 1.19
N ARG A 121 -6.70 10.02 2.38
CA ARG A 121 -6.71 10.78 3.64
C ARG A 121 -5.32 11.21 4.07
N ILE A 122 -4.29 10.56 3.56
CA ILE A 122 -2.90 10.87 3.89
C ILE A 122 -2.44 12.07 3.05
N PRO A 123 -1.85 13.11 3.67
CA PRO A 123 -1.36 14.25 2.91
C PRO A 123 -0.33 13.83 1.85
N ILE A 124 -0.53 14.27 0.62
CA ILE A 124 0.36 13.91 -0.49
C ILE A 124 1.81 14.33 -0.25
N VAL A 125 2.02 15.42 0.49
CA VAL A 125 3.36 15.89 0.83
C VAL A 125 4.14 14.88 1.66
N ASP A 126 3.44 14.11 2.49
CA ASP A 126 4.05 13.07 3.32
C ASP A 126 4.46 11.86 2.46
N ALA A 127 3.62 11.45 1.51
CA ALA A 127 3.96 10.40 0.55
C ALA A 127 5.15 10.80 -0.32
N VAL A 128 5.20 12.06 -0.74
CA VAL A 128 6.33 12.62 -1.51
C VAL A 128 7.61 12.57 -0.69
N ALA A 129 7.56 12.91 0.60
CA ALA A 129 8.71 12.82 1.49
C ALA A 129 9.23 11.38 1.61
N GLU A 130 8.33 10.40 1.69
CA GLU A 130 8.70 8.97 1.72
C GLU A 130 9.35 8.53 0.39
N LEU A 131 8.83 8.99 -0.75
CA LEU A 131 9.43 8.71 -2.05
C LEU A 131 10.84 9.33 -2.15
N CYS A 132 11.03 10.55 -1.69
CA CYS A 132 12.35 11.17 -1.61
C CYS A 132 13.32 10.35 -0.76
N ALA A 133 12.88 9.91 0.42
CA ALA A 133 13.66 9.08 1.32
C ALA A 133 14.02 7.72 0.69
N ALA A 134 13.17 7.21 -0.19
CA ALA A 134 13.40 5.98 -0.96
C ALA A 134 14.31 6.17 -2.18
N GLY A 135 14.80 7.40 -2.43
CA GLY A 135 15.74 7.70 -3.50
C GLY A 135 15.14 8.18 -4.82
N PHE A 136 13.84 8.49 -4.83
CA PHE A 136 13.22 9.04 -6.04
C PHE A 136 13.50 10.54 -6.16
N PRO A 137 14.09 11.01 -7.28
CA PRO A 137 14.37 12.42 -7.49
C PRO A 137 13.08 13.19 -7.75
N ILE A 138 12.80 14.20 -6.94
CA ILE A 138 11.64 15.07 -7.14
C ILE A 138 12.08 16.34 -7.82
N VAL A 139 11.41 16.68 -8.91
CA VAL A 139 11.58 17.95 -9.59
C VAL A 139 10.78 19.01 -8.83
N VAL A 140 11.49 19.98 -8.31
CA VAL A 140 10.88 21.11 -7.60
C VAL A 140 10.46 22.17 -8.62
#